data_c67aedcfd27c3d6a9dc43524543219b9
#
_entry.id   c67aedcfd27c3d6a9dc43524543219b9
#
_cell.length_a   1.000
_cell.length_b   1.000
_cell.length_c   1.000
_cell.angle_alpha   90.00
_cell.angle_beta   90.00
_cell.angle_gamma   90.00
#
_symmetry.space_group_name_H-M   'P 1'
#
loop_
_entity.id
_entity.type
_entity.pdbx_description
1 polymer ?
#
loop_
_entity_poly.entity_id
_entity_poly.type
_entity_poly.pdbx_seq_one_letter_code
_entity_poly.pdbx_strand_id
1 'polypeptide(L)'
;MPNIKYGCHNGKAFKQVTENNIVTYFDLEGNPIELESIDEMSATQVDDTLVEDNSDAITFLSKLIKESVYLQNDEEYTILSSFALLSYTYDLFETIPYLWLNGTKGSGKTTTIKCLKNLVRNPVHASSFTGSALYRIIDSESPTLFLDEVEELSKRNTTTETIVKILNSGYDKSGTVLLTEKLKHTKFKTYSVKILAGITGLLDTIEDRCIKIRLTKTATSFKNKNTLNNNQTKILELLLAKIDRKIIELIDIIKNPSQLKLSDIFINRSLDKWFPILSLTKVYGNDELFEFLKLYAEDEIKKSIEEEKNSKENIVKSLIEEFCKENAGKDVLELNGKYYFKTKTLLDYFEQYQPYKIFKTQSELTTYLKVLNIHTDRRRFNHIVTSFYTFSIDQFQNLKHINPLKKAS
;
A
#
# COMPACT_ATOMS: atom_id res chain seq x y z
N MET A 1 -42.94 -5.00 9.56
CA MET A 1 -41.79 -4.47 8.83
C MET A 1 -40.81 -5.61 8.69
N PRO A 2 -40.15 -5.78 7.54
CA PRO A 2 -39.12 -6.81 7.38
C PRO A 2 -37.98 -6.58 8.37
N ASN A 3 -37.52 -7.65 9.01
CA ASN A 3 -36.34 -7.60 9.87
C ASN A 3 -35.12 -7.69 8.96
N ILE A 4 -34.29 -6.64 8.96
CA ILE A 4 -33.12 -6.55 8.13
C ILE A 4 -31.89 -6.71 9.02
N LYS A 5 -31.04 -7.69 8.68
CA LYS A 5 -29.72 -7.87 9.28
C LYS A 5 -28.67 -7.77 8.18
N TYR A 6 -27.48 -7.39 8.55
CA TYR A 6 -26.32 -7.39 7.65
C TYR A 6 -25.27 -8.33 8.21
N GLY A 7 -24.56 -9.01 7.34
CA GLY A 7 -23.52 -9.96 7.71
C GLY A 7 -22.40 -9.99 6.68
N CYS A 8 -21.37 -10.75 6.99
CA CYS A 8 -20.27 -11.00 6.09
C CYS A 8 -20.03 -12.52 6.03
N HIS A 9 -20.16 -13.11 4.84
CA HIS A 9 -19.92 -14.54 4.64
C HIS A 9 -18.84 -14.70 3.56
N ASN A 10 -17.81 -15.48 3.87
CA ASN A 10 -16.67 -15.67 2.97
C ASN A 10 -16.04 -14.34 2.45
N GLY A 11 -16.06 -13.27 3.30
CA GLY A 11 -15.55 -11.93 2.96
C GLY A 11 -16.44 -11.12 2.04
N LYS A 12 -17.68 -11.57 1.79
CA LYS A 12 -18.67 -10.80 1.07
C LYS A 12 -19.71 -10.30 2.05
N ALA A 13 -19.90 -8.98 2.09
CA ALA A 13 -20.99 -8.41 2.86
C ALA A 13 -22.32 -8.73 2.17
N PHE A 14 -23.32 -9.08 2.98
CA PHE A 14 -24.66 -9.37 2.51
C PHE A 14 -25.73 -8.72 3.40
N LYS A 15 -26.91 -8.56 2.86
CA LYS A 15 -28.11 -8.12 3.54
C LYS A 15 -29.06 -9.32 3.67
N GLN A 16 -29.39 -9.68 4.91
CA GLN A 16 -30.43 -10.67 5.21
C GLN A 16 -31.76 -9.94 5.45
N VAL A 17 -32.76 -10.31 4.73
CA VAL A 17 -34.14 -9.82 4.93
C VAL A 17 -35.00 -10.98 5.41
N THR A 18 -35.60 -10.83 6.57
CA THR A 18 -36.55 -11.82 7.10
C THR A 18 -37.98 -11.23 7.07
N GLU A 19 -38.82 -11.82 6.26
CA GLU A 19 -40.22 -11.43 6.13
C GLU A 19 -41.10 -12.68 6.14
N ASN A 20 -42.15 -12.70 7.00
CA ASN A 20 -43.03 -13.85 7.14
C ASN A 20 -42.30 -15.20 7.38
N ASN A 21 -41.24 -15.20 8.17
CA ASN A 21 -40.35 -16.34 8.44
C ASN A 21 -39.57 -16.87 7.21
N ILE A 22 -39.58 -16.13 6.12
CA ILE A 22 -38.72 -16.42 4.95
C ILE A 22 -37.47 -15.54 5.06
N VAL A 23 -36.31 -16.16 4.98
CA VAL A 23 -35.02 -15.49 4.99
C VAL A 23 -34.49 -15.43 3.56
N THR A 24 -34.22 -14.23 3.08
CA THR A 24 -33.64 -14.00 1.77
C THR A 24 -32.35 -13.20 1.93
N TYR A 25 -31.33 -13.56 1.16
CA TYR A 25 -30.05 -12.89 1.18
C TYR A 25 -29.86 -12.08 -0.10
N PHE A 26 -29.29 -10.89 0.04
CA PHE A 26 -28.98 -9.97 -1.05
C PHE A 26 -27.54 -9.50 -0.92
N ASP A 27 -26.89 -9.20 -2.02
CA ASP A 27 -25.68 -8.39 -2.01
C ASP A 27 -25.99 -6.94 -1.58
N LEU A 28 -24.97 -6.10 -1.45
CA LEU A 28 -25.17 -4.70 -1.06
C LEU A 28 -25.80 -3.86 -2.18
N GLU A 29 -25.82 -4.38 -3.41
CA GLU A 29 -26.44 -3.74 -4.58
C GLU A 29 -27.93 -4.11 -4.68
N GLY A 30 -28.38 -5.07 -3.86
CA GLY A 30 -29.78 -5.51 -3.79
C GLY A 30 -30.09 -6.70 -4.69
N ASN A 31 -29.09 -7.36 -5.28
CA ASN A 31 -29.28 -8.58 -6.05
C ASN A 31 -29.40 -9.79 -5.11
N PRO A 32 -30.34 -10.72 -5.35
CA PRO A 32 -30.44 -11.92 -4.53
C PRO A 32 -29.19 -12.79 -4.72
N ILE A 33 -28.69 -13.33 -3.60
CA ILE A 33 -27.55 -14.25 -3.57
C ILE A 33 -27.99 -15.59 -2.98
N GLU A 34 -27.58 -16.69 -3.61
CA GLU A 34 -27.64 -18.01 -3.01
C GLU A 34 -26.38 -18.19 -2.17
N LEU A 35 -26.54 -18.29 -0.86
CA LEU A 35 -25.46 -18.71 0.01
C LEU A 35 -25.49 -20.24 0.05
N GLU A 36 -24.59 -20.88 -0.71
CA GLU A 36 -24.37 -22.33 -0.59
C GLU A 36 -24.05 -22.66 0.86
N SER A 37 -24.95 -23.44 1.47
CA SER A 37 -24.88 -23.96 2.83
C SER A 37 -24.28 -22.96 3.86
N ILE A 38 -25.10 -22.03 4.30
CA ILE A 38 -25.01 -21.63 5.68
C ILE A 38 -25.45 -22.89 6.44
N ASP A 39 -24.52 -23.75 6.86
CA ASP A 39 -24.71 -24.42 8.13
C ASP A 39 -25.19 -23.33 9.05
N GLU A 40 -26.42 -23.45 9.54
CA GLU A 40 -26.98 -22.45 10.43
C GLU A 40 -25.83 -22.00 11.33
N MET A 41 -25.22 -20.82 11.02
CA MET A 41 -24.60 -20.06 12.09
C MET A 41 -25.79 -19.72 12.97
N SER A 42 -26.20 -20.75 13.69
CA SER A 42 -26.97 -20.62 14.89
C SER A 42 -26.42 -19.35 15.52
N ALA A 43 -27.29 -18.41 15.83
CA ALA A 43 -26.96 -17.38 16.78
C ALA A 43 -26.50 -18.17 18.00
N THR A 44 -25.23 -18.59 17.95
CA THR A 44 -24.58 -19.33 19.01
C THR A 44 -24.66 -18.37 20.16
N GLN A 45 -25.38 -18.77 21.18
CA GLN A 45 -25.36 -18.06 22.44
C GLN A 45 -23.90 -17.91 22.78
N VAL A 46 -23.38 -16.72 22.53
CA VAL A 46 -22.01 -16.35 22.87
C VAL A 46 -21.94 -16.56 24.37
N ASP A 47 -21.07 -17.44 24.81
CA ASP A 47 -20.86 -17.74 26.22
C ASP A 47 -20.65 -16.41 26.97
N ASP A 48 -21.56 -16.08 27.89
CA ASP A 48 -21.65 -14.77 28.56
C ASP A 48 -20.34 -14.31 29.20
N THR A 49 -19.44 -15.23 29.50
CA THR A 49 -18.12 -14.92 30.08
C THR A 49 -17.14 -14.20 29.15
N LEU A 50 -17.38 -14.22 27.83
CA LEU A 50 -16.62 -13.44 26.85
C LEU A 50 -17.39 -12.19 26.38
N VAL A 51 -18.68 -12.09 26.68
CA VAL A 51 -19.55 -10.94 26.42
C VAL A 51 -19.21 -9.76 27.33
N GLU A 52 -18.49 -9.97 28.42
CA GLU A 52 -18.05 -8.89 29.34
C GLU A 52 -16.97 -7.97 28.75
N ASP A 53 -16.30 -8.32 27.66
CA ASP A 53 -15.42 -7.37 26.95
C ASP A 53 -16.24 -6.42 26.06
N ASN A 54 -16.81 -5.39 26.67
CA ASN A 54 -17.50 -4.29 26.02
C ASN A 54 -16.55 -3.40 25.17
N SER A 55 -15.27 -3.77 25.05
CA SER A 55 -14.32 -3.03 24.24
C SER A 55 -14.71 -3.09 22.76
N ASP A 56 -14.35 -2.05 22.03
CA ASP A 56 -14.46 -2.04 20.57
C ASP A 56 -13.53 -3.12 19.95
N ALA A 57 -13.76 -3.45 18.67
CA ALA A 57 -13.04 -4.55 18.03
C ALA A 57 -11.54 -4.26 17.87
N ILE A 58 -11.16 -3.01 17.64
CA ILE A 58 -9.73 -2.59 17.52
C ILE A 58 -9.02 -2.77 18.87
N THR A 59 -9.62 -2.28 19.95
CA THR A 59 -9.07 -2.43 21.31
C THR A 59 -8.95 -3.90 21.70
N PHE A 60 -9.97 -4.71 21.41
CA PHE A 60 -9.94 -6.15 21.63
C PHE A 60 -8.78 -6.84 20.90
N LEU A 61 -8.65 -6.61 19.59
CA LEU A 61 -7.57 -7.18 18.79
C LEU A 61 -6.19 -6.67 19.24
N SER A 62 -6.07 -5.40 19.56
CA SER A 62 -4.81 -4.79 20.02
C SER A 62 -4.32 -5.43 21.32
N LYS A 63 -5.21 -5.73 22.26
CA LYS A 63 -4.86 -6.48 23.48
C LYS A 63 -4.30 -7.86 23.15
N LEU A 64 -4.97 -8.63 22.29
CA LEU A 64 -4.53 -9.95 21.86
C LEU A 64 -3.16 -9.92 21.16
N ILE A 65 -2.94 -8.92 20.30
CA ILE A 65 -1.67 -8.78 19.61
C ILE A 65 -0.54 -8.40 20.58
N LYS A 66 -0.80 -7.49 21.54
CA LYS A 66 0.17 -7.08 22.58
C LYS A 66 0.65 -8.24 23.44
N GLU A 67 -0.13 -9.29 23.63
CA GLU A 67 0.28 -10.49 24.37
C GLU A 67 1.38 -11.29 23.65
N SER A 68 1.51 -11.17 22.35
CA SER A 68 2.38 -11.99 21.51
C SER A 68 3.44 -11.23 20.74
N VAL A 69 3.21 -9.95 20.47
CA VAL A 69 4.04 -9.12 19.59
C VAL A 69 4.44 -7.84 20.31
N TYR A 70 5.70 -7.44 20.17
CA TYR A 70 6.20 -6.17 20.62
C TYR A 70 6.30 -5.21 19.41
N LEU A 71 5.67 -4.05 19.51
CA LEU A 71 5.78 -2.94 18.56
C LEU A 71 6.24 -1.69 19.32
N GLN A 72 6.82 -0.73 18.59
CA GLN A 72 7.39 0.48 19.21
C GLN A 72 6.31 1.49 19.57
N ASN A 73 5.28 1.59 18.75
CA ASN A 73 4.22 2.58 18.87
C ASN A 73 2.86 1.90 19.07
N ASP A 74 1.99 2.51 19.83
CA ASP A 74 0.64 1.98 20.06
C ASP A 74 -0.24 2.02 18.81
N GLU A 75 -0.01 2.99 17.92
CA GLU A 75 -0.68 3.11 16.63
C GLU A 75 -0.41 1.91 15.72
N GLU A 76 0.77 1.30 15.83
CA GLU A 76 1.11 0.10 15.04
C GLU A 76 0.24 -1.11 15.44
N TYR A 77 -0.18 -1.23 16.71
CA TYR A 77 -1.15 -2.24 17.12
C TYR A 77 -2.53 -1.97 16.53
N THR A 78 -2.93 -0.70 16.47
CA THR A 78 -4.17 -0.28 15.81
C THR A 78 -4.13 -0.60 14.31
N ILE A 79 -2.99 -0.39 13.65
CA ILE A 79 -2.78 -0.78 12.24
C ILE A 79 -2.93 -2.29 12.06
N LEU A 80 -2.25 -3.10 12.86
CA LEU A 80 -2.36 -4.57 12.76
C LEU A 80 -3.79 -5.05 13.00
N SER A 81 -4.48 -4.47 13.97
CA SER A 81 -5.89 -4.77 14.28
C SER A 81 -6.80 -4.40 13.11
N SER A 82 -6.58 -3.24 12.50
CA SER A 82 -7.32 -2.80 11.32
C SER A 82 -7.06 -3.70 10.11
N PHE A 83 -5.84 -4.21 9.92
CA PHE A 83 -5.55 -5.21 8.87
C PHE A 83 -6.25 -6.55 9.13
N ALA A 84 -6.37 -6.97 10.38
CA ALA A 84 -7.16 -8.14 10.71
C ALA A 84 -8.63 -7.94 10.33
N LEU A 85 -9.24 -6.79 10.67
CA LEU A 85 -10.61 -6.42 10.27
C LEU A 85 -10.74 -6.26 8.75
N LEU A 86 -9.75 -5.67 8.09
CA LEU A 86 -9.72 -5.50 6.64
C LEU A 86 -9.86 -6.85 5.93
N SER A 87 -9.29 -7.92 6.48
CA SER A 87 -9.39 -9.25 5.88
C SER A 87 -10.82 -9.78 5.76
N TYR A 88 -11.74 -9.28 6.57
CA TYR A 88 -13.17 -9.64 6.54
C TYR A 88 -14.03 -8.69 5.73
N THR A 89 -13.53 -7.47 5.47
CA THR A 89 -14.32 -6.36 4.89
C THR A 89 -13.69 -5.76 3.63
N TYR A 90 -12.60 -6.34 3.12
CA TYR A 90 -11.81 -5.77 2.01
C TYR A 90 -12.64 -5.57 0.74
N ASP A 91 -13.63 -6.43 0.49
CA ASP A 91 -14.52 -6.34 -0.67
C ASP A 91 -15.37 -5.08 -0.71
N LEU A 92 -15.52 -4.37 0.40
CA LEU A 92 -16.24 -3.10 0.48
C LEU A 92 -15.44 -1.93 -0.10
N PHE A 93 -14.13 -2.08 -0.24
CA PHE A 93 -13.22 -1.02 -0.69
C PHE A 93 -12.81 -1.20 -2.15
N GLU A 94 -12.63 -0.09 -2.87
CA GLU A 94 -12.10 -0.11 -4.24
C GLU A 94 -10.58 -0.33 -4.26
N THR A 95 -9.89 0.19 -3.24
CA THR A 95 -8.43 0.02 -3.06
C THR A 95 -8.14 -0.41 -1.63
N ILE A 96 -7.14 -1.27 -1.45
CA ILE A 96 -6.66 -1.69 -0.14
C ILE A 96 -5.14 -1.63 -0.06
N PRO A 97 -4.57 -1.18 1.07
CA PRO A 97 -3.13 -1.20 1.27
C PRO A 97 -2.61 -2.61 1.48
N TYR A 98 -1.30 -2.78 1.27
CA TYR A 98 -0.56 -3.91 1.79
C TYR A 98 0.03 -3.57 3.14
N LEU A 99 0.18 -4.57 4.00
CA LEU A 99 0.96 -4.45 5.23
C LEU A 99 2.40 -4.90 4.96
N TRP A 100 3.38 -4.05 5.28
CA TRP A 100 4.77 -4.45 5.17
C TRP A 100 5.46 -4.52 6.53
N LEU A 101 5.77 -5.75 6.96
CA LEU A 101 6.51 -6.05 8.17
C LEU A 101 8.02 -6.04 7.85
N ASN A 102 8.67 -4.92 8.08
CA ASN A 102 10.08 -4.73 7.81
C ASN A 102 10.91 -4.88 9.08
N GLY A 103 12.00 -5.63 9.03
CA GLY A 103 12.89 -5.76 10.16
C GLY A 103 14.00 -6.78 9.97
N THR A 104 15.09 -6.62 10.72
CA THR A 104 16.25 -7.50 10.65
C THR A 104 15.93 -8.93 11.08
N LYS A 105 16.84 -9.86 10.85
CA LYS A 105 16.69 -11.25 11.35
C LYS A 105 16.53 -11.26 12.87
N GLY A 106 15.51 -11.97 13.34
CA GLY A 106 15.20 -12.06 14.78
C GLY A 106 14.42 -10.86 15.35
N SER A 107 13.85 -9.96 14.51
CA SER A 107 13.04 -8.83 14.95
C SER A 107 11.58 -9.17 15.29
N GLY A 108 11.15 -10.42 15.14
CA GLY A 108 9.78 -10.83 15.46
C GLY A 108 8.85 -10.97 14.25
N LYS A 109 9.29 -10.80 13.00
CA LYS A 109 8.45 -10.95 11.78
C LYS A 109 7.62 -12.23 11.79
N THR A 110 8.28 -13.36 11.97
CA THR A 110 7.59 -14.68 11.99
C THR A 110 6.60 -14.80 13.15
N THR A 111 6.89 -14.19 14.29
CA THR A 111 5.95 -14.16 15.44
C THR A 111 4.73 -13.32 15.10
N THR A 112 4.92 -12.15 14.49
CA THR A 112 3.83 -11.27 14.03
C THR A 112 2.97 -11.96 12.97
N ILE A 113 3.58 -12.62 11.98
CA ILE A 113 2.85 -13.44 11.00
C ILE A 113 2.02 -14.52 11.68
N LYS A 114 2.59 -15.28 12.59
CA LYS A 114 1.87 -16.33 13.34
C LYS A 114 0.71 -15.77 14.13
N CYS A 115 0.89 -14.63 14.79
CA CYS A 115 -0.17 -13.95 15.51
C CYS A 115 -1.31 -13.55 14.58
N LEU A 116 -1.01 -12.82 13.48
CA LEU A 116 -2.01 -12.35 12.54
C LEU A 116 -2.76 -13.48 11.83
N LYS A 117 -2.09 -14.59 11.49
CA LYS A 117 -2.74 -15.77 10.90
C LYS A 117 -3.89 -16.32 11.74
N ASN A 118 -3.87 -16.15 13.04
CA ASN A 118 -4.96 -16.58 13.93
C ASN A 118 -6.12 -15.58 13.99
N LEU A 119 -5.95 -14.37 13.46
CA LEU A 119 -6.89 -13.26 13.57
C LEU A 119 -7.51 -12.86 12.23
N VAL A 120 -6.89 -13.23 11.11
CA VAL A 120 -7.35 -12.86 9.77
C VAL A 120 -8.19 -13.96 9.13
N ARG A 121 -9.01 -13.55 8.18
CA ARG A 121 -9.82 -14.45 7.37
C ARG A 121 -8.95 -15.19 6.34
N ASN A 122 -9.19 -16.50 6.19
CA ASN A 122 -8.58 -17.38 5.18
C ASN A 122 -7.06 -17.14 4.99
N PRO A 123 -6.22 -17.36 6.04
CA PRO A 123 -4.80 -17.09 5.97
C PRO A 123 -4.07 -18.12 5.11
N VAL A 124 -3.41 -17.67 4.06
CA VAL A 124 -2.50 -18.48 3.25
C VAL A 124 -1.08 -17.95 3.39
N HIS A 125 -0.19 -18.80 3.87
CA HIS A 125 1.21 -18.48 4.06
C HIS A 125 2.08 -19.49 3.35
N ALA A 126 2.95 -19.02 2.48
CA ALA A 126 4.00 -19.84 1.90
C ALA A 126 5.30 -19.03 1.85
N SER A 127 6.40 -19.72 2.09
CA SER A 127 7.76 -19.17 1.98
C SER A 127 8.25 -19.12 0.54
N SER A 128 7.61 -19.85 -0.38
CA SER A 128 7.89 -19.78 -1.81
C SER A 128 6.62 -20.01 -2.61
N PHE A 129 6.42 -19.19 -3.65
CA PHE A 129 5.32 -19.32 -4.59
C PHE A 129 5.85 -19.37 -6.02
N THR A 130 5.22 -20.17 -6.86
CA THR A 130 5.28 -19.92 -8.30
C THR A 130 4.24 -18.84 -8.65
N GLY A 131 4.55 -17.98 -9.60
CA GLY A 131 3.58 -16.95 -10.03
C GLY A 131 2.23 -17.56 -10.43
N SER A 132 2.25 -18.77 -11.06
CA SER A 132 1.04 -19.48 -11.48
C SER A 132 0.19 -20.01 -10.32
N ALA A 133 0.78 -20.45 -9.24
CA ALA A 133 0.04 -20.88 -8.06
C ALA A 133 -0.60 -19.66 -7.38
N LEU A 134 0.13 -18.54 -7.34
CA LEU A 134 -0.29 -17.36 -6.61
C LEU A 134 -1.58 -16.72 -7.17
N TYR A 135 -1.66 -16.46 -8.48
CA TYR A 135 -2.88 -15.85 -9.02
C TYR A 135 -4.07 -16.82 -9.00
N ARG A 136 -3.87 -18.12 -9.10
CA ARG A 136 -4.95 -19.10 -9.03
C ARG A 136 -5.56 -19.18 -7.64
N ILE A 137 -4.72 -19.21 -6.59
CA ILE A 137 -5.22 -19.24 -5.21
C ILE A 137 -5.92 -17.94 -4.84
N ILE A 138 -5.43 -16.78 -5.33
CA ILE A 138 -6.11 -15.50 -5.11
C ILE A 138 -7.48 -15.51 -5.79
N ASP A 139 -7.57 -15.95 -7.03
CA ASP A 139 -8.81 -15.94 -7.80
C ASP A 139 -9.86 -16.91 -7.23
N SER A 140 -9.43 -18.11 -6.79
CA SER A 140 -10.35 -19.14 -6.29
C SER A 140 -10.75 -18.97 -4.83
N GLU A 141 -9.86 -18.49 -3.97
CA GLU A 141 -10.05 -18.52 -2.52
C GLU A 141 -10.11 -17.15 -1.87
N SER A 142 -9.69 -16.09 -2.57
CA SER A 142 -9.62 -14.73 -2.03
C SER A 142 -8.95 -14.67 -0.64
N PRO A 143 -7.73 -15.19 -0.49
CA PRO A 143 -7.08 -15.37 0.81
C PRO A 143 -6.53 -14.08 1.37
N THR A 144 -6.27 -14.06 2.68
CA THR A 144 -5.28 -13.15 3.27
C THR A 144 -3.90 -13.77 3.07
N LEU A 145 -3.14 -13.18 2.16
CA LEU A 145 -1.89 -13.74 1.69
C LEU A 145 -0.70 -13.22 2.51
N PHE A 146 0.10 -14.14 3.05
CA PHE A 146 1.36 -13.83 3.71
C PHE A 146 2.53 -14.22 2.80
N LEU A 147 3.28 -13.21 2.35
CA LEU A 147 4.50 -13.37 1.57
C LEU A 147 5.70 -13.04 2.45
N ASP A 148 6.49 -14.04 2.77
CA ASP A 148 7.74 -13.87 3.52
C ASP A 148 8.93 -13.75 2.54
N GLU A 149 10.05 -13.23 3.01
CA GLU A 149 11.29 -13.06 2.23
C GLU A 149 11.09 -12.26 0.93
N VAL A 150 10.28 -11.16 1.01
CA VAL A 150 9.96 -10.34 -0.18
C VAL A 150 11.17 -9.62 -0.80
N GLU A 151 12.31 -9.60 -0.15
CA GLU A 151 13.60 -9.17 -0.72
C GLU A 151 14.00 -9.97 -1.97
N GLU A 152 13.54 -11.21 -2.07
CA GLU A 152 13.74 -12.05 -3.25
C GLU A 152 13.07 -11.47 -4.51
N LEU A 153 12.06 -10.59 -4.36
CA LEU A 153 11.37 -9.94 -5.48
C LEU A 153 12.27 -8.99 -6.28
N SER A 154 13.38 -8.55 -5.69
CA SER A 154 14.39 -7.75 -6.41
C SER A 154 15.22 -8.57 -7.41
N LYS A 155 15.23 -9.89 -7.29
CA LYS A 155 15.91 -10.79 -8.22
C LYS A 155 15.11 -10.90 -9.52
N ARG A 156 15.72 -10.60 -10.64
CA ARG A 156 15.07 -10.69 -11.96
C ARG A 156 14.99 -12.14 -12.43
N ASN A 157 13.82 -12.74 -12.32
CA ASN A 157 13.46 -14.02 -12.94
C ASN A 157 11.96 -14.03 -13.24
N THR A 158 11.52 -14.97 -14.07
CA THR A 158 10.13 -15.07 -14.56
C THR A 158 9.11 -15.18 -13.42
N THR A 159 9.46 -15.86 -12.35
CA THR A 159 8.58 -16.04 -11.18
C THR A 159 8.41 -14.72 -10.44
N THR A 160 9.50 -14.02 -10.12
CA THR A 160 9.45 -12.73 -9.41
C THR A 160 8.75 -11.65 -10.24
N GLU A 161 8.97 -11.60 -11.56
CA GLU A 161 8.24 -10.68 -12.44
C GLU A 161 6.73 -10.90 -12.41
N THR A 162 6.28 -12.15 -12.37
CA THR A 162 4.85 -12.48 -12.26
C THR A 162 4.29 -12.05 -10.91
N ILE A 163 5.00 -12.31 -9.82
CA ILE A 163 4.58 -11.88 -8.48
C ILE A 163 4.51 -10.36 -8.40
N VAL A 164 5.49 -9.64 -8.94
CA VAL A 164 5.48 -8.17 -9.00
C VAL A 164 4.27 -7.64 -9.77
N LYS A 165 3.90 -8.26 -10.90
CA LYS A 165 2.68 -7.89 -11.66
C LYS A 165 1.42 -8.09 -10.83
N ILE A 166 1.33 -9.20 -10.08
CA ILE A 166 0.21 -9.49 -9.17
C ILE A 166 0.14 -8.45 -8.05
N LEU A 167 1.27 -8.08 -7.45
CA LEU A 167 1.33 -7.06 -6.41
C LEU A 167 1.02 -5.65 -6.95
N ASN A 168 1.43 -5.34 -8.17
CA ASN A 168 1.13 -4.04 -8.77
C ASN A 168 -0.35 -3.87 -9.13
N SER A 169 -1.06 -4.94 -9.49
CA SER A 169 -2.49 -4.90 -9.84
C SER A 169 -3.41 -5.19 -8.66
N GLY A 170 -2.98 -6.00 -7.71
CA GLY A 170 -3.87 -6.63 -6.72
C GLY A 170 -4.20 -5.77 -5.51
N TYR A 171 -3.85 -4.49 -5.48
CA TYR A 171 -4.30 -3.53 -4.48
C TYR A 171 -5.63 -2.86 -4.90
N ASP A 172 -6.00 -2.95 -6.16
CA ASP A 172 -7.19 -2.39 -6.77
C ASP A 172 -8.19 -3.50 -7.07
N LYS A 173 -9.47 -3.26 -6.77
CA LYS A 173 -10.55 -4.23 -6.90
C LYS A 173 -10.76 -4.71 -8.34
N SER A 174 -10.47 -3.86 -9.32
CA SER A 174 -10.50 -4.18 -10.74
C SER A 174 -9.26 -4.97 -11.21
N GLY A 175 -8.25 -5.12 -10.33
CA GLY A 175 -6.95 -5.70 -10.63
C GLY A 175 -7.01 -7.13 -11.12
N THR A 176 -6.41 -7.38 -12.29
CA THR A 176 -6.43 -8.70 -12.93
C THR A 176 -5.13 -8.98 -13.66
N VAL A 177 -4.83 -10.25 -13.82
CA VAL A 177 -3.75 -10.75 -14.69
C VAL A 177 -4.36 -11.58 -15.81
N LEU A 178 -3.96 -11.26 -17.04
CA LEU A 178 -4.34 -12.03 -18.23
C LEU A 178 -3.24 -13.02 -18.57
N LEU A 179 -3.60 -14.28 -18.73
CA LEU A 179 -2.69 -15.33 -19.14
C LEU A 179 -3.23 -16.06 -20.38
N THR A 180 -2.32 -16.41 -21.25
CA THR A 180 -2.64 -17.20 -22.42
C THR A 180 -2.20 -18.64 -22.17
N GLU A 181 -3.18 -19.54 -22.00
CA GLU A 181 -2.96 -20.98 -21.89
C GLU A 181 -3.59 -21.66 -23.11
N LYS A 182 -2.78 -22.36 -23.88
CA LYS A 182 -3.26 -23.14 -25.06
C LYS A 182 -4.22 -22.36 -26.00
N LEU A 183 -3.84 -21.11 -26.37
CA LEU A 183 -4.63 -20.21 -27.23
C LEU A 183 -5.91 -19.65 -26.59
N LYS A 184 -6.16 -19.89 -25.31
CA LYS A 184 -7.24 -19.22 -24.55
C LYS A 184 -6.68 -18.15 -23.63
N HIS A 185 -7.31 -17.00 -23.64
CA HIS A 185 -7.02 -15.93 -22.67
C HIS A 185 -7.88 -16.14 -21.43
N THR A 186 -7.24 -16.37 -20.29
CA THR A 186 -7.91 -16.49 -19.00
C THR A 186 -7.56 -15.30 -18.14
N LYS A 187 -8.58 -14.67 -17.56
CA LYS A 187 -8.45 -13.52 -16.67
C LYS A 187 -8.55 -14.02 -15.23
N PHE A 188 -7.57 -13.69 -14.41
CA PHE A 188 -7.53 -14.04 -12.99
C PHE A 188 -7.58 -12.78 -12.15
N LYS A 189 -8.39 -12.75 -11.11
CA LYS A 189 -8.43 -11.68 -10.12
C LYS A 189 -7.13 -11.71 -9.30
N THR A 190 -6.65 -10.53 -8.93
CA THR A 190 -5.44 -10.39 -8.10
C THR A 190 -5.72 -9.64 -6.80
N TYR A 191 -6.93 -9.13 -6.63
CA TYR A 191 -7.36 -8.35 -5.48
C TYR A 191 -7.56 -9.24 -4.26
N SER A 192 -6.78 -9.04 -3.22
CA SER A 192 -6.89 -9.68 -1.90
C SER A 192 -6.00 -8.98 -0.89
N VAL A 193 -6.25 -9.16 0.39
CA VAL A 193 -5.39 -8.63 1.46
C VAL A 193 -4.03 -9.32 1.42
N LYS A 194 -2.96 -8.53 1.46
CA LYS A 194 -1.58 -9.05 1.41
C LYS A 194 -0.73 -8.46 2.52
N ILE A 195 0.00 -9.36 3.19
CA ILE A 195 0.94 -9.04 4.26
C ILE A 195 2.31 -9.51 3.80
N LEU A 196 3.20 -8.56 3.63
CA LEU A 196 4.56 -8.75 3.12
C LEU A 196 5.53 -8.72 4.29
N ALA A 197 6.54 -9.57 4.28
CA ALA A 197 7.60 -9.56 5.30
C ALA A 197 8.97 -9.67 4.67
N GLY A 198 9.92 -8.86 5.13
CA GLY A 198 11.27 -8.84 4.57
C GLY A 198 12.27 -8.04 5.41
N ILE A 199 13.53 -8.12 5.00
CA ILE A 199 14.66 -7.46 5.69
C ILE A 199 15.04 -6.15 4.99
N THR A 200 15.13 -6.18 3.66
CA THR A 200 15.53 -5.04 2.84
C THR A 200 14.31 -4.33 2.21
N GLY A 201 14.53 -3.22 1.52
CA GLY A 201 13.49 -2.47 0.84
C GLY A 201 12.75 -3.28 -0.22
N LEU A 202 11.51 -2.95 -0.43
CA LEU A 202 10.70 -3.42 -1.55
C LEU A 202 11.05 -2.63 -2.82
N LEU A 203 10.52 -3.08 -3.95
CA LEU A 203 10.47 -2.25 -5.15
C LEU A 203 9.58 -1.02 -4.86
N ASP A 204 10.00 0.16 -5.29
CA ASP A 204 9.32 1.44 -5.01
C ASP A 204 7.83 1.38 -5.35
N THR A 205 7.48 0.75 -6.48
CA THR A 205 6.09 0.59 -6.93
C THR A 205 5.24 -0.25 -5.99
N ILE A 206 5.83 -1.17 -5.24
CA ILE A 206 5.13 -2.01 -4.25
C ILE A 206 5.15 -1.30 -2.89
N GLU A 207 6.28 -0.71 -2.50
CA GLU A 207 6.44 0.01 -1.24
C GLU A 207 5.43 1.16 -1.11
N ASP A 208 5.19 1.89 -2.18
CA ASP A 208 4.20 2.97 -2.27
C ASP A 208 2.76 2.52 -1.93
N ARG A 209 2.45 1.24 -2.10
CA ARG A 209 1.16 0.63 -1.76
C ARG A 209 1.10 0.06 -0.34
N CYS A 210 2.21 0.12 0.40
CA CYS A 210 2.33 -0.49 1.71
C CYS A 210 2.13 0.51 2.85
N ILE A 211 1.51 0.06 3.93
CA ILE A 211 1.68 0.62 5.26
C ILE A 211 2.78 -0.19 5.93
N LYS A 212 3.85 0.49 6.35
CA LYS A 212 5.07 -0.11 6.85
C LYS A 212 5.11 -0.13 8.36
N ILE A 213 5.37 -1.30 8.93
CA ILE A 213 5.69 -1.47 10.35
C ILE A 213 7.14 -1.93 10.48
N ARG A 214 7.94 -1.17 11.22
CA ARG A 214 9.34 -1.49 11.49
C ARG A 214 9.46 -2.31 12.76
N LEU A 215 9.78 -3.59 12.60
CA LEU A 215 10.00 -4.50 13.72
C LEU A 215 11.44 -4.44 14.22
N THR A 216 11.61 -4.22 15.51
CA THR A 216 12.92 -4.17 16.17
C THR A 216 13.12 -5.37 17.10
N LYS A 217 14.38 -5.72 17.34
CA LYS A 217 14.68 -6.75 18.32
C LYS A 217 14.32 -6.25 19.73
N THR A 218 13.62 -7.07 20.47
CA THR A 218 13.32 -6.80 21.89
C THR A 218 13.90 -7.90 22.78
N ALA A 219 14.30 -7.52 23.97
CA ALA A 219 14.67 -8.47 25.03
C ALA A 219 13.45 -9.02 25.78
N THR A 220 12.24 -8.54 25.48
CA THR A 220 11.00 -8.96 26.13
C THR A 220 10.67 -10.39 25.75
N SER A 221 10.57 -11.27 26.75
CA SER A 221 10.08 -12.63 26.55
C SER A 221 8.57 -12.66 26.76
N PHE A 222 7.84 -13.07 25.73
CA PHE A 222 6.39 -13.28 25.83
C PHE A 222 6.10 -14.65 26.44
N LYS A 223 5.40 -14.67 27.58
CA LYS A 223 5.10 -15.90 28.32
C LYS A 223 3.99 -16.77 27.70
N ASN A 224 3.09 -16.15 26.91
CA ASN A 224 1.86 -16.78 26.40
C ASN A 224 1.79 -16.85 24.88
N LYS A 225 2.69 -17.61 24.25
CA LYS A 225 2.64 -17.84 22.80
C LYS A 225 1.46 -18.69 22.31
N ASN A 226 0.73 -19.35 23.20
CA ASN A 226 -0.31 -20.33 22.87
C ASN A 226 -1.76 -19.86 23.16
N THR A 227 -1.96 -18.71 23.79
CA THR A 227 -3.31 -18.25 24.20
C THR A 227 -4.23 -18.08 22.99
N LEU A 228 -3.71 -17.54 21.89
CA LEU A 228 -4.47 -17.38 20.65
C LEU A 228 -4.88 -18.71 20.01
N ASN A 229 -4.00 -19.71 20.02
CA ASN A 229 -4.28 -20.99 19.37
C ASN A 229 -5.38 -21.79 20.10
N ASN A 230 -5.42 -21.71 21.41
CA ASN A 230 -6.37 -22.50 22.22
C ASN A 230 -7.80 -21.93 22.19
N ASN A 231 -7.94 -20.64 21.86
CA ASN A 231 -9.24 -19.95 21.87
C ASN A 231 -9.58 -19.35 20.49
N GLN A 232 -8.91 -19.79 19.42
CA GLN A 232 -9.03 -19.17 18.10
C GLN A 232 -10.48 -19.09 17.60
N THR A 233 -11.23 -20.19 17.64
CA THR A 233 -12.61 -20.24 17.17
C THR A 233 -13.47 -19.22 17.91
N LYS A 234 -13.36 -19.17 19.23
CA LYS A 234 -14.13 -18.25 20.07
C LYS A 234 -13.77 -16.79 19.82
N ILE A 235 -12.48 -16.49 19.61
CA ILE A 235 -12.00 -15.15 19.26
C ILE A 235 -12.58 -14.72 17.91
N LEU A 236 -12.60 -15.62 16.92
CA LEU A 236 -13.12 -15.31 15.59
C LEU A 236 -14.64 -15.10 15.61
N GLU A 237 -15.39 -15.90 16.36
CA GLU A 237 -16.85 -15.71 16.56
C GLU A 237 -17.16 -14.34 17.17
N LEU A 238 -16.44 -13.94 18.21
CA LEU A 238 -16.59 -12.63 18.83
C LEU A 238 -16.25 -11.49 17.86
N LEU A 239 -15.17 -11.66 17.09
CA LEU A 239 -14.76 -10.68 16.11
C LEU A 239 -15.81 -10.51 15.02
N LEU A 240 -16.35 -11.61 14.47
CA LEU A 240 -17.40 -11.58 13.48
C LEU A 240 -18.66 -10.88 14.02
N ALA A 241 -19.07 -11.19 15.24
CA ALA A 241 -20.21 -10.51 15.87
C ALA A 241 -19.98 -9.01 16.04
N LYS A 242 -18.76 -8.56 16.37
CA LYS A 242 -18.40 -7.15 16.45
C LYS A 242 -18.41 -6.48 15.08
N ILE A 243 -17.97 -7.17 14.02
CA ILE A 243 -17.99 -6.69 12.64
C ILE A 243 -19.44 -6.50 12.18
N ASP A 244 -20.29 -7.52 12.34
CA ASP A 244 -21.68 -7.50 11.88
C ASP A 244 -22.49 -6.36 12.49
N ARG A 245 -22.26 -6.05 13.77
CA ARG A 245 -22.97 -4.97 14.46
C ARG A 245 -22.78 -3.59 13.85
N LYS A 246 -21.62 -3.34 13.23
CA LYS A 246 -21.22 -2.01 12.72
C LYS A 246 -21.00 -1.94 11.21
N ILE A 247 -21.30 -3.01 10.48
CA ILE A 247 -21.02 -3.08 9.04
C ILE A 247 -21.75 -1.99 8.25
N ILE A 248 -22.97 -1.59 8.69
CA ILE A 248 -23.73 -0.52 8.03
C ILE A 248 -23.01 0.83 8.18
N GLU A 249 -22.48 1.09 9.39
CA GLU A 249 -21.73 2.32 9.67
C GLU A 249 -20.46 2.39 8.79
N LEU A 250 -19.77 1.26 8.59
CA LEU A 250 -18.65 1.18 7.67
C LEU A 250 -19.06 1.50 6.23
N ILE A 251 -20.15 0.91 5.75
CA ILE A 251 -20.67 1.16 4.41
C ILE A 251 -21.03 2.63 4.22
N ASP A 252 -21.62 3.26 5.25
CA ASP A 252 -21.98 4.68 5.19
C ASP A 252 -20.73 5.57 5.10
N ILE A 253 -19.68 5.29 5.86
CA ILE A 253 -18.40 6.00 5.75
C ILE A 253 -17.77 5.82 4.36
N ILE A 254 -17.79 4.60 3.80
CA ILE A 254 -17.24 4.33 2.47
C ILE A 254 -18.00 5.14 1.40
N LYS A 255 -19.32 5.25 1.50
CA LYS A 255 -20.15 6.06 0.59
C LYS A 255 -19.97 7.56 0.80
N ASN A 256 -19.66 7.99 2.01
CA ASN A 256 -19.53 9.39 2.42
C ASN A 256 -18.16 9.66 3.08
N PRO A 257 -17.04 9.61 2.33
CA PRO A 257 -15.68 9.73 2.88
C PRO A 257 -15.41 11.02 3.66
N SER A 258 -16.15 12.09 3.36
CA SER A 258 -16.06 13.39 4.06
C SER A 258 -16.33 13.30 5.56
N GLN A 259 -17.02 12.25 6.03
CA GLN A 259 -17.26 12.02 7.45
C GLN A 259 -15.96 11.80 8.24
N LEU A 260 -14.91 11.31 7.62
CA LEU A 260 -13.59 11.14 8.28
C LEU A 260 -12.87 12.46 8.53
N LYS A 261 -13.27 13.55 7.88
CA LYS A 261 -12.65 14.89 8.02
C LYS A 261 -11.12 14.82 7.89
N LEU A 262 -10.65 14.14 6.84
CA LEU A 262 -9.21 14.04 6.55
C LEU A 262 -8.68 15.39 6.05
N SER A 263 -7.42 15.67 6.37
CA SER A 263 -6.74 16.87 5.87
C SER A 263 -6.33 16.71 4.39
N ASP A 264 -6.01 17.84 3.73
CA ASP A 264 -5.67 17.90 2.31
C ASP A 264 -4.38 17.14 1.94
N ILE A 265 -3.66 16.62 2.92
CA ILE A 265 -2.47 15.79 2.67
C ILE A 265 -2.82 14.37 2.21
N PHE A 266 -4.05 13.91 2.50
CA PHE A 266 -4.55 12.63 2.03
C PHE A 266 -5.04 12.75 0.59
N ILE A 267 -4.15 12.64 -0.37
CA ILE A 267 -4.43 12.73 -1.81
C ILE A 267 -3.89 11.52 -2.56
N ASN A 268 -4.53 11.16 -3.66
CA ASN A 268 -4.09 10.09 -4.55
C ASN A 268 -3.71 8.81 -3.76
N ARG A 269 -2.49 8.35 -3.93
CA ARG A 269 -2.00 7.10 -3.32
C ARG A 269 -2.03 7.12 -1.79
N SER A 270 -1.78 8.26 -1.14
CA SER A 270 -1.86 8.35 0.31
C SER A 270 -3.30 8.16 0.82
N LEU A 271 -4.29 8.68 0.10
CA LEU A 271 -5.70 8.43 0.39
C LEU A 271 -6.06 6.95 0.16
N ASP A 272 -5.73 6.38 -1.01
CA ASP A 272 -5.99 4.98 -1.33
C ASP A 272 -5.46 4.02 -0.25
N LYS A 273 -4.31 4.35 0.29
CA LYS A 273 -3.60 3.53 1.30
C LYS A 273 -4.23 3.66 2.69
N TRP A 274 -4.53 4.88 3.14
CA TRP A 274 -4.96 5.13 4.50
C TRP A 274 -6.47 5.10 4.70
N PHE A 275 -7.25 5.39 3.67
CA PHE A 275 -8.71 5.45 3.77
C PHE A 275 -9.34 4.16 4.32
N PRO A 276 -9.00 2.95 3.86
CA PRO A 276 -9.56 1.72 4.42
C PRO A 276 -9.24 1.55 5.91
N ILE A 277 -7.99 1.80 6.28
CA ILE A 277 -7.52 1.60 7.66
C ILE A 277 -8.15 2.62 8.61
N LEU A 278 -8.23 3.89 8.20
CA LEU A 278 -8.87 4.95 8.98
C LEU A 278 -10.39 4.73 9.09
N SER A 279 -11.05 4.26 8.03
CA SER A 279 -12.47 3.92 8.06
C SER A 279 -12.77 2.82 9.06
N LEU A 280 -11.96 1.76 9.04
CA LEU A 280 -12.08 0.66 10.00
C LEU A 280 -11.82 1.12 11.44
N THR A 281 -10.81 1.95 11.65
CA THR A 281 -10.50 2.47 12.98
C THR A 281 -11.61 3.39 13.50
N LYS A 282 -12.21 4.21 12.64
CA LYS A 282 -13.35 5.08 13.01
C LYS A 282 -14.56 4.27 13.45
N VAL A 283 -14.89 3.20 12.72
CA VAL A 283 -16.08 2.40 12.96
C VAL A 283 -15.89 1.38 14.09
N TYR A 284 -14.79 0.65 14.07
CA TYR A 284 -14.54 -0.50 14.93
C TYR A 284 -13.61 -0.20 16.11
N GLY A 285 -13.09 1.01 16.20
CA GLY A 285 -12.38 1.57 17.32
C GLY A 285 -13.21 2.62 18.06
N ASN A 286 -12.52 3.59 18.62
CA ASN A 286 -13.10 4.76 19.24
C ASN A 286 -12.48 6.05 18.66
N ASP A 287 -13.06 7.20 19.03
CA ASP A 287 -12.62 8.50 18.49
C ASP A 287 -11.17 8.83 18.83
N GLU A 288 -10.71 8.43 19.99
CA GLU A 288 -9.33 8.65 20.45
C GLU A 288 -8.35 7.88 19.56
N LEU A 289 -8.56 6.57 19.38
CA LEU A 289 -7.74 5.73 18.49
C LEU A 289 -7.76 6.22 17.05
N PHE A 290 -8.91 6.69 16.57
CA PHE A 290 -9.02 7.24 15.22
C PHE A 290 -8.19 8.51 15.06
N GLU A 291 -8.29 9.48 15.98
CA GLU A 291 -7.52 10.73 15.90
C GLU A 291 -6.01 10.47 16.04
N PHE A 292 -5.60 9.57 16.94
CA PHE A 292 -4.19 9.18 17.04
C PHE A 292 -3.66 8.56 15.77
N LEU A 293 -4.41 7.61 15.19
CA LEU A 293 -3.98 6.97 13.95
C LEU A 293 -3.97 7.94 12.76
N LYS A 294 -4.91 8.88 12.71
CA LYS A 294 -4.95 9.92 11.68
C LYS A 294 -3.69 10.80 11.75
N LEU A 295 -3.31 11.26 12.94
CA LEU A 295 -2.08 12.04 13.15
C LEU A 295 -0.83 11.24 12.77
N TYR A 296 -0.77 9.97 13.16
CA TYR A 296 0.31 9.09 12.76
C TYR A 296 0.41 8.96 11.24
N ALA A 297 -0.71 8.75 10.56
CA ALA A 297 -0.77 8.66 9.10
C ALA A 297 -0.31 9.96 8.42
N GLU A 298 -0.72 11.12 8.94
CA GLU A 298 -0.26 12.43 8.45
C GLU A 298 1.25 12.61 8.59
N ASP A 299 1.82 12.18 9.71
CA ASP A 299 3.27 12.25 9.95
C ASP A 299 4.04 11.34 8.99
N GLU A 300 3.55 10.10 8.78
CA GLU A 300 4.14 9.17 7.80
C GLU A 300 4.06 9.72 6.37
N ILE A 301 2.95 10.35 5.99
CA ILE A 301 2.81 10.98 4.68
C ILE A 301 3.79 12.16 4.54
N LYS A 302 3.92 13.02 5.57
CA LYS A 302 4.87 14.14 5.56
C LYS A 302 6.31 13.67 5.42
N LYS A 303 6.69 12.62 6.17
CA LYS A 303 8.02 12.01 6.06
C LYS A 303 8.28 11.47 4.66
N SER A 304 7.30 10.77 4.06
CA SER A 304 7.42 10.25 2.70
C SER A 304 7.60 11.37 1.67
N ILE A 305 6.84 12.47 1.78
CA ILE A 305 6.99 13.65 0.91
C ILE A 305 8.37 14.28 1.08
N GLU A 306 8.89 14.35 2.29
CA GLU A 306 10.22 14.90 2.55
C GLU A 306 11.35 13.99 2.01
N GLU A 307 11.22 12.67 2.20
CA GLU A 307 12.12 11.67 1.60
C GLU A 307 12.09 11.75 0.08
N GLU A 308 10.93 11.91 -0.53
CA GLU A 308 10.78 12.09 -1.98
C GLU A 308 11.45 13.40 -2.46
N LYS A 309 11.24 14.52 -1.76
CA LYS A 309 11.91 15.80 -2.06
C LYS A 309 13.43 15.68 -1.97
N ASN A 310 13.91 14.91 -1.03
CA ASN A 310 15.34 14.64 -0.81
C ASN A 310 15.87 13.49 -1.68
N SER A 311 15.03 12.90 -2.52
CA SER A 311 15.49 11.84 -3.43
C SER A 311 16.54 12.38 -4.40
N LYS A 312 17.48 11.51 -4.77
CA LYS A 312 18.55 11.82 -5.74
C LYS A 312 18.00 12.41 -7.04
N GLU A 313 16.83 11.90 -7.48
CA GLU A 313 16.15 12.35 -8.68
C GLU A 313 15.68 13.80 -8.57
N ASN A 314 15.00 14.15 -7.48
CA ASN A 314 14.45 15.48 -7.29
C ASN A 314 15.54 16.52 -7.04
N ILE A 315 16.61 16.15 -6.33
CA ILE A 315 17.77 17.03 -6.18
C ILE A 315 18.40 17.32 -7.54
N VAL A 316 18.61 16.29 -8.37
CA VAL A 316 19.16 16.48 -9.72
C VAL A 316 18.25 17.32 -10.59
N LYS A 317 16.95 17.08 -10.57
CA LYS A 317 15.96 17.89 -11.29
C LYS A 317 15.98 19.36 -10.83
N SER A 318 15.98 19.61 -9.52
CA SER A 318 16.06 20.96 -8.97
C SER A 318 17.33 21.71 -9.40
N LEU A 319 18.50 21.04 -9.34
CA LEU A 319 19.77 21.63 -9.79
C LEU A 319 19.76 21.95 -11.29
N ILE A 320 19.15 21.11 -12.12
CA ILE A 320 19.00 21.39 -13.56
C ILE A 320 18.07 22.56 -13.79
N GLU A 321 16.95 22.65 -13.08
CA GLU A 321 16.03 23.78 -13.18
C GLU A 321 16.69 25.09 -12.78
N GLU A 322 17.46 25.10 -11.70
CA GLU A 322 18.20 26.26 -11.21
C GLU A 322 19.29 26.66 -12.19
N PHE A 323 20.06 25.71 -12.69
CA PHE A 323 21.03 25.91 -13.74
C PHE A 323 20.41 26.55 -14.99
N CYS A 324 19.26 26.06 -15.44
CA CYS A 324 18.56 26.62 -16.61
C CYS A 324 18.09 28.05 -16.38
N LYS A 325 17.60 28.37 -15.17
CA LYS A 325 17.18 29.73 -14.80
C LYS A 325 18.35 30.73 -14.77
N GLU A 326 19.46 30.31 -14.17
CA GLU A 326 20.64 31.18 -14.03
C GLU A 326 21.41 31.40 -15.33
N ASN A 327 21.41 30.42 -16.23
CA ASN A 327 22.16 30.43 -17.48
C ASN A 327 21.28 30.67 -18.73
N ALA A 328 20.02 31.08 -18.53
CA ALA A 328 19.11 31.44 -19.62
C ALA A 328 19.71 32.56 -20.47
N GLY A 329 19.84 32.31 -21.80
CA GLY A 329 20.40 33.27 -22.75
C GLY A 329 21.91 33.26 -22.89
N LYS A 330 22.63 32.47 -22.11
CA LYS A 330 24.10 32.33 -22.21
C LYS A 330 24.50 30.93 -22.70
N ASP A 331 24.35 29.94 -21.83
CA ASP A 331 24.77 28.56 -22.08
C ASP A 331 23.61 27.59 -22.26
N VAL A 332 22.37 28.06 -22.11
CA VAL A 332 21.14 27.30 -22.33
C VAL A 332 20.44 27.83 -23.56
N LEU A 333 20.16 26.98 -24.54
CA LEU A 333 19.48 27.28 -25.79
C LEU A 333 18.16 26.51 -25.84
N GLU A 334 17.09 27.16 -26.25
CA GLU A 334 15.80 26.52 -26.54
C GLU A 334 15.59 26.40 -28.05
N LEU A 335 15.37 25.16 -28.50
CA LEU A 335 15.09 24.88 -29.91
C LEU A 335 14.01 23.81 -30.04
N ASN A 336 12.90 24.14 -30.71
CA ASN A 336 11.81 23.21 -30.98
C ASN A 336 11.26 22.51 -29.69
N GLY A 337 11.07 23.25 -28.60
CA GLY A 337 10.55 22.72 -27.33
C GLY A 337 11.54 21.84 -26.56
N LYS A 338 12.81 21.89 -26.92
CA LYS A 338 13.89 21.22 -26.18
C LYS A 338 14.91 22.22 -25.71
N TYR A 339 15.44 21.97 -24.52
CA TYR A 339 16.58 22.69 -23.99
C TYR A 339 17.89 21.99 -24.36
N TYR A 340 18.89 22.81 -24.70
CA TYR A 340 20.26 22.37 -25.01
C TYR A 340 21.23 23.17 -24.15
N PHE A 341 22.13 22.50 -23.46
CA PHE A 341 23.18 23.14 -22.68
C PHE A 341 24.49 22.35 -22.81
N LYS A 342 25.59 23.06 -22.78
CA LYS A 342 26.90 22.42 -22.91
C LYS A 342 27.15 21.42 -21.80
N THR A 343 27.55 20.22 -22.15
CA THR A 343 27.82 19.14 -21.19
C THR A 343 28.81 19.58 -20.10
N LYS A 344 29.85 20.27 -20.47
CA LYS A 344 30.86 20.72 -19.51
C LYS A 344 30.30 21.72 -18.51
N THR A 345 29.56 22.73 -18.97
CA THR A 345 28.99 23.78 -18.10
C THR A 345 28.03 23.21 -17.05
N LEU A 346 27.19 22.23 -17.43
CA LEU A 346 26.33 21.55 -16.47
C LEU A 346 27.14 20.73 -15.46
N LEU A 347 28.14 19.99 -15.91
CA LEU A 347 28.97 19.19 -15.03
C LEU A 347 29.74 20.07 -14.02
N ASP A 348 30.30 21.19 -14.49
CA ASP A 348 30.99 22.17 -13.63
C ASP A 348 30.00 22.76 -12.58
N TYR A 349 28.75 23.05 -13.00
CA TYR A 349 27.70 23.50 -12.10
C TYR A 349 27.37 22.47 -11.02
N PHE A 350 27.19 21.21 -11.41
CA PHE A 350 26.95 20.13 -10.46
C PHE A 350 28.12 19.93 -9.49
N GLU A 351 29.37 20.11 -9.91
CA GLU A 351 30.53 20.05 -9.02
C GLU A 351 30.54 21.18 -8.00
N GLN A 352 30.13 22.39 -8.40
CA GLN A 352 30.12 23.57 -7.54
C GLN A 352 28.97 23.54 -6.52
N TYR A 353 27.78 23.08 -6.92
CA TYR A 353 26.53 23.15 -6.14
C TYR A 353 26.10 21.82 -5.52
N GLN A 354 26.93 20.79 -5.51
CA GLN A 354 26.63 19.53 -4.83
C GLN A 354 26.75 19.66 -3.28
N PRO A 355 25.66 19.93 -2.53
CA PRO A 355 25.78 20.06 -1.07
C PRO A 355 26.15 18.73 -0.38
N TYR A 356 25.98 17.56 -1.05
CA TYR A 356 26.11 16.25 -0.40
C TYR A 356 26.90 15.20 -1.20
N LYS A 357 27.71 15.56 -2.19
CA LYS A 357 28.46 14.57 -3.04
C LYS A 357 27.58 13.40 -3.49
N ILE A 358 26.40 13.69 -4.05
CA ILE A 358 25.42 12.71 -4.51
C ILE A 358 26.02 11.75 -5.54
N PHE A 359 26.96 12.23 -6.35
CA PHE A 359 27.72 11.46 -7.31
C PHE A 359 29.21 11.46 -6.94
N LYS A 360 29.84 10.29 -6.97
CA LYS A 360 31.27 10.16 -6.69
C LYS A 360 32.14 10.53 -7.89
N THR A 361 31.56 10.40 -9.10
CA THR A 361 32.27 10.65 -10.36
C THR A 361 31.35 11.31 -11.40
N GLN A 362 31.96 12.05 -12.34
CA GLN A 362 31.20 12.60 -13.50
C GLN A 362 30.59 11.50 -14.36
N SER A 363 31.19 10.33 -14.45
CA SER A 363 30.62 9.17 -15.16
C SER A 363 29.33 8.67 -14.52
N GLU A 364 29.25 8.65 -13.20
CA GLU A 364 28.05 8.28 -12.47
C GLU A 364 26.91 9.29 -12.72
N LEU A 365 27.20 10.59 -12.64
CA LEU A 365 26.23 11.64 -12.99
C LEU A 365 25.76 11.49 -14.44
N THR A 366 26.67 11.32 -15.40
CA THR A 366 26.32 11.16 -16.82
C THR A 366 25.40 9.95 -17.05
N THR A 367 25.69 8.84 -16.36
CA THR A 367 24.87 7.63 -16.44
C THR A 367 23.47 7.89 -15.85
N TYR A 368 23.40 8.61 -14.75
CA TYR A 368 22.15 8.96 -14.10
C TYR A 368 21.29 9.94 -14.93
N LEU A 369 21.92 10.93 -15.55
CA LEU A 369 21.20 11.85 -16.46
C LEU A 369 20.56 11.10 -17.64
N LYS A 370 21.18 10.03 -18.14
CA LYS A 370 20.56 9.17 -19.16
C LYS A 370 19.32 8.44 -18.63
N VAL A 371 19.31 8.00 -17.36
CA VAL A 371 18.14 7.39 -16.74
C VAL A 371 16.97 8.40 -16.66
N LEU A 372 17.28 9.68 -16.47
CA LEU A 372 16.31 10.79 -16.52
C LEU A 372 15.93 11.21 -17.95
N ASN A 373 16.26 10.41 -18.97
CA ASN A 373 16.04 10.75 -20.39
C ASN A 373 16.71 12.05 -20.84
N ILE A 374 17.79 12.46 -20.18
CA ILE A 374 18.65 13.57 -20.58
C ILE A 374 19.79 12.98 -21.41
N HIS A 375 19.72 13.16 -22.70
CA HIS A 375 20.64 12.55 -23.64
C HIS A 375 21.69 13.54 -24.12
N THR A 376 22.86 13.03 -24.49
CA THR A 376 23.88 13.84 -25.16
C THR A 376 23.60 13.89 -26.65
N ASP A 377 23.56 15.11 -27.21
CA ASP A 377 23.48 15.36 -28.65
C ASP A 377 24.73 16.14 -29.10
N ARG A 378 25.25 15.83 -30.29
CA ARG A 378 26.40 16.56 -30.89
C ARG A 378 25.84 17.48 -31.96
N ARG A 379 25.96 18.77 -31.74
CA ARG A 379 25.55 19.79 -32.73
C ARG A 379 26.66 20.76 -33.05
N ARG A 380 26.54 21.35 -34.23
CA ARG A 380 27.44 22.39 -34.71
C ARG A 380 26.76 23.75 -34.47
N PHE A 381 27.33 24.55 -33.58
CA PHE A 381 26.97 25.94 -33.35
C PHE A 381 28.18 26.80 -33.65
N ASN A 382 28.00 27.86 -34.45
CA ASN A 382 29.06 28.81 -34.84
C ASN A 382 30.36 28.09 -35.29
N HIS A 383 30.22 27.13 -36.21
CA HIS A 383 31.34 26.30 -36.74
C HIS A 383 32.04 25.37 -35.76
N ILE A 384 31.64 25.33 -34.49
CA ILE A 384 32.19 24.44 -33.46
C ILE A 384 31.27 23.26 -33.20
N VAL A 385 31.76 22.04 -33.27
CA VAL A 385 31.02 20.82 -32.86
C VAL A 385 31.19 20.63 -31.38
N THR A 386 30.11 20.71 -30.64
CA THR A 386 30.12 20.56 -29.18
C THR A 386 29.08 19.55 -28.75
N SER A 387 29.35 18.84 -27.66
CA SER A 387 28.34 17.96 -27.02
C SER A 387 27.43 18.77 -26.13
N PHE A 388 26.13 18.54 -26.29
CA PHE A 388 25.06 19.15 -25.48
C PHE A 388 24.28 18.05 -24.78
N TYR A 389 23.81 18.33 -23.58
CA TYR A 389 22.70 17.61 -23.00
C TYR A 389 21.39 18.20 -23.55
N THR A 390 20.40 17.35 -23.79
CA THR A 390 19.09 17.75 -24.28
C THR A 390 17.99 17.04 -23.51
N PHE A 391 16.93 17.78 -23.18
CA PHE A 391 15.71 17.25 -22.60
C PHE A 391 14.50 18.05 -23.09
N SER A 392 13.29 17.47 -22.97
CA SER A 392 12.06 18.19 -23.31
C SER A 392 11.56 19.04 -22.14
N ILE A 393 10.93 20.18 -22.44
CA ILE A 393 10.33 21.08 -21.43
C ILE A 393 9.32 20.34 -20.54
N ASP A 394 8.60 19.35 -21.10
CA ASP A 394 7.57 18.61 -20.37
C ASP A 394 8.12 17.70 -19.25
N GLN A 395 9.42 17.42 -19.26
CA GLN A 395 10.08 16.64 -18.20
C GLN A 395 10.30 17.44 -16.91
N PHE A 396 10.22 18.78 -16.97
CA PHE A 396 10.48 19.69 -15.86
C PHE A 396 9.33 20.67 -15.70
N GLN A 397 8.49 20.47 -14.70
CA GLN A 397 7.25 21.25 -14.51
C GLN A 397 7.49 22.74 -14.28
N ASN A 398 8.61 23.11 -13.66
CA ASN A 398 8.95 24.48 -13.31
C ASN A 398 9.66 25.28 -14.41
N LEU A 399 10.01 24.65 -15.54
CA LEU A 399 10.68 25.33 -16.66
C LEU A 399 9.72 25.98 -17.65
N LYS A 400 8.42 25.69 -17.58
CA LYS A 400 7.38 26.23 -18.49
C LYS A 400 7.27 27.78 -18.47
N HIS A 401 7.84 28.45 -17.47
CA HIS A 401 7.79 29.91 -17.29
C HIS A 401 9.13 30.62 -17.54
N ILE A 402 10.15 29.92 -18.00
CA ILE A 402 11.39 30.59 -18.43
C ILE A 402 11.12 31.24 -19.78
N ASN A 403 11.24 32.58 -19.84
CA ASN A 403 11.03 33.34 -21.06
C ASN A 403 11.88 32.75 -22.21
N PRO A 404 11.27 32.56 -23.41
CA PRO A 404 12.01 31.98 -24.52
C PRO A 404 13.21 32.86 -24.84
N LEU A 405 14.37 32.22 -24.81
CA LEU A 405 15.62 32.85 -25.19
C LEU A 405 15.53 33.39 -26.61
N LYS A 406 16.02 34.62 -26.80
CA LYS A 406 16.08 35.26 -28.14
C LYS A 406 16.63 34.22 -29.14
N LYS A 407 15.82 33.95 -30.17
CA LYS A 407 16.25 33.13 -31.31
C LYS A 407 17.61 33.63 -31.77
N ALA A 408 18.61 32.78 -31.67
CA ALA A 408 19.86 33.01 -32.40
C ALA A 408 19.50 32.93 -33.87
N SER A 409 19.53 34.08 -34.53
CA SER A 409 19.40 34.24 -35.96
C SER A 409 20.51 33.56 -36.71
#